data_fcefa3441ae6a51f538c7ecf3146ba4e
#
_entry.id   fcefa3441ae6a51f538c7ecf3146ba4e
#
_cell.length_a   1.000
_cell.length_b   1.000
_cell.length_c   1.000
_cell.angle_alpha   90.00
_cell.angle_beta   90.00
_cell.angle_gamma   90.00
#
_symmetry.space_group_name_H-M   'P 1'
#
loop_
_entity.id
_entity.type
_entity.pdbx_description
1 polymer ?
#
loop_
_entity_poly.entity_id
_entity_poly.type
_entity_poly.pdbx_seq_one_letter_code
_entity_poly.pdbx_strand_id
1 'polypeptide(L)'
;ALNRAGMDLGEAFGRIVLCVSVDGEYFINIAKLRAARLLFAKLTAACGNEQTAVIEARSSHRMLTRFDPWVNLLRLTAAGFSAATGGADSVVLASFTDAIGLATTFARRQARNIQLVLMEESHLGRVADPAGGAWFLESLTNDLARDAWSRFQAIEAAGGLATALTSGSLAQEIAATRKAREASVAKRKDGLIGVSEFPNPLESPVEVLHPDRAALAVTGPDVRLPGPDTQAVALPAYRAAAALEALRDRAATLPATPKIFLATLGEISDFSGRVGFASNLFAITGAEIIIGDVGAFGASGAKVSVLCSSDGLYASDGAQAAKTLKAAGASRLYLAGRPGDLEQALSDAGVDGFVFAGMDVLDGLGEVLTHLGAA
;
A
#
# COMPACT_ATOMS: atom_id res chain seq x y z
N ALA A 1 -22.10 -22.35 -14.34
CA ALA A 1 -22.25 -23.28 -13.22
C ALA A 1 -23.72 -23.43 -12.81
N LEU A 2 -24.42 -22.36 -12.39
CA LEU A 2 -25.82 -22.41 -11.94
C LEU A 2 -26.76 -22.95 -13.00
N ASN A 3 -26.63 -22.54 -14.25
CA ASN A 3 -27.42 -23.02 -15.36
C ASN A 3 -27.17 -24.51 -15.64
N ARG A 4 -25.91 -24.99 -15.55
CA ARG A 4 -25.59 -26.43 -15.65
C ARG A 4 -26.20 -27.25 -14.50
N ALA A 5 -26.48 -26.60 -13.37
CA ALA A 5 -27.18 -27.23 -12.23
C ALA A 5 -28.73 -27.17 -12.36
N GLY A 6 -29.26 -26.71 -13.50
CA GLY A 6 -30.68 -26.67 -13.78
C GLY A 6 -31.41 -25.38 -13.44
N MET A 7 -30.69 -24.31 -13.01
CA MET A 7 -31.31 -23.01 -12.76
C MET A 7 -31.54 -22.26 -14.07
N ASP A 8 -32.68 -21.59 -14.22
CA ASP A 8 -32.92 -20.69 -15.35
C ASP A 8 -31.89 -19.58 -15.41
N LEU A 9 -31.49 -19.14 -16.62
CA LEU A 9 -30.49 -18.11 -16.79
C LEU A 9 -30.89 -16.76 -16.18
N GLY A 10 -32.17 -16.38 -16.34
CA GLY A 10 -32.70 -15.15 -15.75
C GLY A 10 -32.64 -15.17 -14.22
N GLU A 11 -33.06 -16.28 -13.62
CA GLU A 11 -32.97 -16.48 -12.19
C GLU A 11 -31.50 -16.49 -11.73
N ALA A 12 -30.61 -17.16 -12.47
CA ALA A 12 -29.20 -17.22 -12.16
C ALA A 12 -28.54 -15.84 -12.15
N PHE A 13 -28.83 -15.01 -13.16
CA PHE A 13 -28.31 -13.63 -13.22
C PHE A 13 -28.87 -12.75 -12.10
N GLY A 14 -30.16 -12.89 -11.78
CA GLY A 14 -30.80 -12.14 -10.68
C GLY A 14 -30.26 -12.48 -9.27
N ARG A 15 -29.53 -13.61 -9.13
CA ARG A 15 -28.89 -14.03 -7.87
C ARG A 15 -27.45 -13.54 -7.73
N ILE A 16 -26.88 -12.88 -8.77
CA ILE A 16 -25.48 -12.45 -8.76
C ILE A 16 -25.39 -11.02 -8.20
N VAL A 17 -24.57 -10.86 -7.15
CA VAL A 17 -24.10 -9.58 -6.66
C VAL A 17 -22.60 -9.50 -6.96
N LEU A 18 -22.20 -8.47 -7.68
CA LEU A 18 -20.80 -8.19 -7.98
C LEU A 18 -20.17 -7.46 -6.80
N CYS A 19 -19.38 -8.18 -5.99
CA CYS A 19 -18.63 -7.56 -4.90
C CYS A 19 -17.26 -7.10 -5.41
N VAL A 20 -17.05 -5.77 -5.45
CA VAL A 20 -15.87 -5.13 -6.03
C VAL A 20 -15.09 -4.38 -4.97
N SER A 21 -13.79 -4.62 -4.89
CA SER A 21 -12.90 -3.91 -3.96
C SER A 21 -12.57 -2.50 -4.49
N VAL A 22 -12.61 -1.49 -3.62
CA VAL A 22 -12.23 -0.09 -3.92
C VAL A 22 -11.15 0.38 -2.94
N ASP A 23 -10.24 1.22 -3.41
CA ASP A 23 -9.08 1.70 -2.65
C ASP A 23 -8.81 3.19 -2.89
N GLY A 24 -7.58 3.65 -2.65
CA GLY A 24 -7.18 5.04 -2.88
C GLY A 24 -7.08 5.46 -4.34
N GLU A 25 -7.13 4.51 -5.29
CA GLU A 25 -7.01 4.76 -6.73
C GLU A 25 -8.34 5.27 -7.31
N TYR A 26 -8.64 6.52 -7.03
CA TYR A 26 -9.92 7.16 -7.26
C TYR A 26 -10.52 6.94 -8.66
N PHE A 27 -9.79 7.31 -9.71
CA PHE A 27 -10.30 7.22 -11.08
C PHE A 27 -10.43 5.77 -11.58
N ILE A 28 -9.49 4.91 -11.19
CA ILE A 28 -9.53 3.48 -11.51
C ILE A 28 -10.76 2.81 -10.89
N ASN A 29 -11.12 3.17 -9.65
CA ASN A 29 -12.31 2.61 -9.00
C ASN A 29 -13.59 3.02 -9.72
N ILE A 30 -13.74 4.30 -10.08
CA ILE A 30 -14.91 4.78 -10.84
C ILE A 30 -15.03 4.00 -12.16
N ALA A 31 -13.96 3.95 -12.94
CA ALA A 31 -13.95 3.28 -14.23
C ALA A 31 -14.20 1.77 -14.10
N LYS A 32 -13.65 1.12 -13.05
CA LYS A 32 -13.84 -0.31 -12.76
C LYS A 32 -15.30 -0.65 -12.47
N LEU A 33 -15.99 0.13 -11.66
CA LEU A 33 -17.40 -0.09 -11.34
C LEU A 33 -18.29 0.11 -12.57
N ARG A 34 -18.03 1.17 -13.34
CA ARG A 34 -18.73 1.42 -14.62
C ARG A 34 -18.48 0.30 -15.63
N ALA A 35 -17.22 -0.15 -15.77
CA ALA A 35 -16.86 -1.28 -16.64
C ALA A 35 -17.55 -2.60 -16.20
N ALA A 36 -17.61 -2.88 -14.90
CA ALA A 36 -18.30 -4.06 -14.38
C ALA A 36 -19.79 -4.04 -14.76
N ARG A 37 -20.46 -2.91 -14.61
CA ARG A 37 -21.87 -2.75 -14.99
C ARG A 37 -22.09 -2.91 -16.51
N LEU A 38 -21.20 -2.31 -17.31
CA LEU A 38 -21.23 -2.42 -18.78
C LEU A 38 -21.06 -3.87 -19.24
N LEU A 39 -20.08 -4.59 -18.66
CA LEU A 39 -19.80 -5.98 -19.03
C LEU A 39 -20.90 -6.93 -18.59
N PHE A 40 -21.50 -6.71 -17.42
CA PHE A 40 -22.63 -7.52 -16.95
C PHE A 40 -23.84 -7.33 -17.88
N ALA A 41 -24.19 -6.10 -18.23
CA ALA A 41 -25.28 -5.81 -19.16
C ALA A 41 -25.03 -6.46 -20.54
N LYS A 42 -23.80 -6.37 -21.07
CA LYS A 42 -23.41 -7.01 -22.32
C LYS A 42 -23.56 -8.55 -22.25
N LEU A 43 -23.14 -9.16 -21.16
CA LEU A 43 -23.23 -10.61 -20.95
C LEU A 43 -24.70 -11.07 -20.89
N THR A 44 -25.53 -10.39 -20.09
CA THR A 44 -26.93 -10.76 -19.92
C THR A 44 -27.74 -10.57 -21.20
N ALA A 45 -27.50 -9.48 -21.94
CA ALA A 45 -28.10 -9.24 -23.25
C ALA A 45 -27.71 -10.32 -24.28
N ALA A 46 -26.43 -10.73 -24.32
CA ALA A 46 -25.98 -11.82 -25.19
C ALA A 46 -26.63 -13.17 -24.87
N CYS A 47 -27.09 -13.35 -23.64
CA CYS A 47 -27.85 -14.53 -23.20
C CYS A 47 -29.37 -14.37 -23.39
N GLY A 48 -29.84 -13.32 -24.04
CA GLY A 48 -31.27 -13.06 -24.24
C GLY A 48 -32.02 -12.63 -22.97
N ASN A 49 -31.30 -12.13 -21.96
CA ASN A 49 -31.87 -11.80 -20.64
C ASN A 49 -31.25 -10.48 -20.14
N GLU A 50 -31.85 -9.37 -20.48
CA GLU A 50 -31.38 -8.05 -20.08
C GLU A 50 -31.59 -7.81 -18.58
N GLN A 51 -30.50 -7.69 -17.82
CA GLN A 51 -30.52 -7.39 -16.38
C GLN A 51 -29.47 -6.36 -16.00
N THR A 52 -29.80 -5.56 -14.99
CA THR A 52 -28.89 -4.59 -14.39
C THR A 52 -28.04 -5.28 -13.31
N ALA A 53 -26.74 -5.02 -13.29
CA ALA A 53 -25.85 -5.51 -12.24
C ALA A 53 -26.21 -4.89 -10.89
N VAL A 54 -26.21 -5.71 -9.85
CA VAL A 54 -26.15 -5.24 -8.46
C VAL A 54 -24.68 -5.24 -8.03
N ILE A 55 -24.14 -4.07 -7.69
CA ILE A 55 -22.72 -3.90 -7.37
C ILE A 55 -22.58 -3.43 -5.93
N GLU A 56 -21.90 -4.25 -5.12
CA GLU A 56 -21.43 -3.87 -3.79
C GLU A 56 -19.95 -3.49 -3.85
N ALA A 57 -19.62 -2.26 -3.47
CA ALA A 57 -18.24 -1.82 -3.36
C ALA A 57 -17.75 -1.93 -1.90
N ARG A 58 -16.62 -2.62 -1.69
CA ARG A 58 -15.99 -2.76 -0.37
C ARG A 58 -14.61 -2.11 -0.36
N SER A 59 -14.30 -1.36 0.68
CA SER A 59 -12.96 -0.82 0.85
C SER A 59 -11.91 -1.95 0.95
N SER A 60 -10.81 -1.77 0.23
CA SER A 60 -9.72 -2.76 0.17
C SER A 60 -8.90 -2.76 1.45
N HIS A 61 -8.76 -3.90 2.10
CA HIS A 61 -7.82 -4.08 3.21
C HIS A 61 -6.36 -3.85 2.77
N ARG A 62 -6.05 -4.06 1.50
CA ARG A 62 -4.71 -3.87 0.92
C ARG A 62 -4.14 -2.48 1.15
N MET A 63 -4.98 -1.43 1.11
CA MET A 63 -4.54 -0.03 1.25
C MET A 63 -4.33 0.42 2.69
N LEU A 64 -4.83 -0.34 3.67
CA LEU A 64 -4.81 0.06 5.08
C LEU A 64 -3.43 -0.16 5.69
N THR A 65 -3.03 0.78 6.54
CA THR A 65 -1.74 0.77 7.24
C THR A 65 -1.94 0.62 8.74
N ARG A 66 -0.97 -0.04 9.41
CA ARG A 66 -0.94 -0.15 10.88
C ARG A 66 -0.34 1.10 11.52
N PHE A 67 0.69 1.66 10.88
CA PHE A 67 1.31 2.92 11.30
C PHE A 67 0.58 4.08 10.66
N ASP A 68 0.47 5.19 11.39
CA ASP A 68 -0.33 6.36 11.07
C ASP A 68 -1.75 6.00 10.58
N PRO A 69 -2.53 5.28 11.40
CA PRO A 69 -3.84 4.77 10.99
C PRO A 69 -4.85 5.89 10.70
N TRP A 70 -4.60 7.11 11.16
CA TRP A 70 -5.45 8.26 10.86
C TRP A 70 -5.47 8.59 9.36
N VAL A 71 -4.38 8.32 8.64
CA VAL A 71 -4.32 8.45 7.18
C VAL A 71 -5.28 7.46 6.49
N ASN A 72 -5.63 6.35 7.13
CA ASN A 72 -6.64 5.44 6.60
C ASN A 72 -8.02 6.11 6.45
N LEU A 73 -8.35 7.13 7.26
CA LEU A 73 -9.59 7.89 7.06
C LEU A 73 -9.62 8.58 5.68
N LEU A 74 -8.49 9.14 5.25
CA LEU A 74 -8.38 9.77 3.93
C LEU A 74 -8.54 8.72 2.81
N ARG A 75 -7.88 7.57 2.95
CA ARG A 75 -7.99 6.45 2.00
C ARG A 75 -9.42 5.92 1.90
N LEU A 76 -10.08 5.75 3.04
CA LEU A 76 -11.47 5.29 3.10
C LEU A 76 -12.45 6.32 2.53
N THR A 77 -12.18 7.61 2.74
CA THR A 77 -12.99 8.69 2.15
C THR A 77 -12.86 8.69 0.62
N ALA A 78 -11.63 8.59 0.08
CA ALA A 78 -11.42 8.51 -1.36
C ALA A 78 -12.06 7.25 -1.97
N ALA A 79 -11.94 6.10 -1.30
CA ALA A 79 -12.58 4.85 -1.69
C ALA A 79 -14.11 4.95 -1.69
N GLY A 80 -14.71 5.51 -0.64
CA GLY A 80 -16.16 5.71 -0.53
C GLY A 80 -16.70 6.68 -1.57
N PHE A 81 -15.99 7.79 -1.79
CA PHE A 81 -16.35 8.76 -2.82
C PHE A 81 -16.30 8.15 -4.21
N SER A 82 -15.22 7.42 -4.54
CA SER A 82 -15.07 6.77 -5.85
C SER A 82 -16.10 5.66 -6.05
N ALA A 83 -16.48 4.93 -4.99
CA ALA A 83 -17.52 3.91 -5.05
C ALA A 83 -18.90 4.50 -5.38
N ALA A 84 -19.28 5.56 -4.67
CA ALA A 84 -20.56 6.25 -4.90
C ALA A 84 -20.60 6.88 -6.32
N THR A 85 -19.54 7.60 -6.70
CA THR A 85 -19.44 8.23 -8.03
C THR A 85 -19.38 7.21 -9.16
N GLY A 86 -18.78 6.04 -8.94
CA GLY A 86 -18.73 4.92 -9.89
C GLY A 86 -20.03 4.13 -10.01
N GLY A 87 -21.07 4.48 -9.23
CA GLY A 87 -22.41 3.90 -9.31
C GLY A 87 -22.54 2.54 -8.60
N ALA A 88 -21.85 2.32 -7.47
CA ALA A 88 -22.13 1.18 -6.62
C ALA A 88 -23.53 1.28 -5.99
N ASP A 89 -24.25 0.15 -5.94
CA ASP A 89 -25.60 0.09 -5.33
C ASP A 89 -25.49 0.04 -3.80
N SER A 90 -24.40 -0.51 -3.28
CA SER A 90 -24.07 -0.43 -1.84
C SER A 90 -22.58 -0.21 -1.62
N VAL A 91 -22.24 0.50 -0.54
CA VAL A 91 -20.83 0.80 -0.17
C VAL A 91 -20.57 0.35 1.26
N VAL A 92 -19.52 -0.45 1.43
CA VAL A 92 -19.07 -0.94 2.73
C VAL A 92 -17.66 -0.44 2.99
N LEU A 93 -17.50 0.47 3.95
CA LEU A 93 -16.19 0.95 4.38
C LEU A 93 -15.73 0.23 5.66
N ALA A 94 -14.50 -0.24 5.65
CA ALA A 94 -13.84 -0.78 6.83
C ALA A 94 -13.61 0.33 7.88
N SER A 95 -13.23 -0.08 9.07
CA SER A 95 -12.71 0.87 10.06
C SER A 95 -11.29 1.31 9.71
N PHE A 96 -10.91 2.52 10.07
CA PHE A 96 -9.54 3.00 9.90
C PHE A 96 -8.53 2.20 10.76
N THR A 97 -9.01 1.47 11.77
CA THR A 97 -8.21 0.61 12.64
C THR A 97 -8.17 -0.86 12.18
N ASP A 98 -8.78 -1.22 11.07
CA ASP A 98 -8.97 -2.62 10.65
C ASP A 98 -7.64 -3.38 10.41
N ALA A 99 -6.56 -2.66 10.09
CA ALA A 99 -5.23 -3.23 9.97
C ALA A 99 -4.53 -3.48 11.33
N ILE A 100 -5.06 -2.93 12.42
CA ILE A 100 -4.47 -2.99 13.78
C ILE A 100 -5.25 -3.98 14.65
N GLY A 101 -6.59 -3.89 14.63
CA GLY A 101 -7.45 -4.70 15.48
C GLY A 101 -8.92 -4.36 15.31
N LEU A 102 -9.78 -4.94 16.14
CA LEU A 102 -11.21 -4.73 16.07
C LEU A 102 -11.58 -3.28 16.41
N ALA A 103 -12.51 -2.76 15.60
CA ALA A 103 -12.96 -1.39 15.71
C ALA A 103 -13.71 -1.11 17.02
N THR A 104 -13.31 -0.06 17.72
CA THR A 104 -14.07 0.54 18.82
C THR A 104 -15.37 1.16 18.29
N THR A 105 -16.27 1.57 19.20
CA THR A 105 -17.49 2.31 18.83
C THR A 105 -17.15 3.61 18.10
N PHE A 106 -16.09 4.29 18.51
CA PHE A 106 -15.60 5.49 17.83
C PHE A 106 -15.18 5.18 16.39
N ALA A 107 -14.34 4.16 16.21
CA ALA A 107 -13.82 3.81 14.88
C ALA A 107 -14.93 3.37 13.91
N ARG A 108 -15.93 2.60 14.38
CA ARG A 108 -17.13 2.25 13.59
C ARG A 108 -17.97 3.48 13.23
N ARG A 109 -18.11 4.42 14.16
CA ARG A 109 -18.83 5.67 13.90
C ARG A 109 -18.14 6.50 12.80
N GLN A 110 -16.79 6.56 12.78
CA GLN A 110 -16.06 7.27 11.73
C GLN A 110 -16.33 6.65 10.34
N ALA A 111 -16.28 5.34 10.20
CA ALA A 111 -16.57 4.67 8.93
C ALA A 111 -17.99 4.97 8.41
N ARG A 112 -18.97 5.03 9.30
CA ARG A 112 -20.35 5.42 8.96
C ARG A 112 -20.44 6.91 8.63
N ASN A 113 -19.82 7.77 9.43
CA ASN A 113 -19.90 9.22 9.25
C ASN A 113 -19.29 9.67 7.90
N ILE A 114 -18.21 9.04 7.45
CA ILE A 114 -17.66 9.28 6.09
C ILE A 114 -18.78 9.16 5.06
N GLN A 115 -19.56 8.08 5.10
CA GLN A 115 -20.64 7.86 4.14
C GLN A 115 -21.79 8.87 4.30
N LEU A 116 -22.15 9.21 5.54
CA LEU A 116 -23.18 10.22 5.79
C LEU A 116 -22.78 11.60 5.25
N VAL A 117 -21.54 12.04 5.46
CA VAL A 117 -21.00 13.29 4.90
C VAL A 117 -21.04 13.27 3.38
N LEU A 118 -20.64 12.15 2.76
CA LEU A 118 -20.70 12.00 1.30
C LEU A 118 -22.14 12.06 0.75
N MET A 119 -23.12 11.51 1.46
CA MET A 119 -24.53 11.55 1.08
C MET A 119 -25.18 12.90 1.33
N GLU A 120 -25.07 13.40 2.55
CA GLU A 120 -25.90 14.53 3.03
C GLU A 120 -25.24 15.89 2.74
N GLU A 121 -23.93 15.99 2.82
CA GLU A 121 -23.19 17.25 2.61
C GLU A 121 -22.61 17.36 1.21
N SER A 122 -22.01 16.29 0.68
CA SER A 122 -21.47 16.26 -0.70
C SER A 122 -22.53 15.92 -1.74
N HIS A 123 -23.71 15.47 -1.31
CA HIS A 123 -24.89 15.20 -2.17
C HIS A 123 -24.63 14.25 -3.35
N LEU A 124 -23.78 13.24 -3.18
CA LEU A 124 -23.36 12.36 -4.28
C LEU A 124 -24.50 11.56 -4.92
N GLY A 125 -25.59 11.36 -4.22
CA GLY A 125 -26.77 10.64 -4.71
C GLY A 125 -27.74 11.48 -5.58
N ARG A 126 -27.47 12.79 -5.79
CA ARG A 126 -28.41 13.68 -6.53
C ARG A 126 -28.33 13.55 -8.03
N VAL A 127 -27.26 13.02 -8.57
CA VAL A 127 -27.03 12.88 -10.01
C VAL A 127 -26.73 11.42 -10.33
N ALA A 128 -27.43 10.86 -11.32
CA ALA A 128 -27.12 9.55 -11.84
C ALA A 128 -25.86 9.64 -12.72
N ASP A 129 -24.93 8.68 -12.57
CA ASP A 129 -23.64 8.62 -13.28
C ASP A 129 -22.92 9.99 -13.33
N PRO A 130 -22.50 10.54 -12.17
CA PRO A 130 -21.85 11.85 -12.13
C PRO A 130 -20.51 11.88 -12.90
N ALA A 131 -19.94 10.75 -13.26
CA ALA A 131 -18.75 10.61 -14.09
C ALA A 131 -19.06 10.55 -15.59
N GLY A 132 -20.34 10.45 -15.97
CA GLY A 132 -20.78 10.34 -17.35
C GLY A 132 -20.38 11.56 -18.20
N GLY A 133 -19.86 11.30 -19.40
CA GLY A 133 -19.38 12.33 -20.34
C GLY A 133 -18.00 12.90 -20.04
N ALA A 134 -17.37 12.56 -18.94
CA ALA A 134 -15.97 12.92 -18.67
C ALA A 134 -15.04 12.08 -19.57
N TRP A 135 -14.44 12.69 -20.57
CA TRP A 135 -13.67 11.99 -21.62
C TRP A 135 -12.63 11.02 -21.09
N PHE A 136 -11.88 11.44 -20.08
CA PHE A 136 -10.87 10.58 -19.43
C PHE A 136 -11.52 9.33 -18.81
N LEU A 137 -12.61 9.50 -18.07
CA LEU A 137 -13.29 8.38 -17.39
C LEU A 137 -14.01 7.47 -18.40
N GLU A 138 -14.57 8.04 -19.47
CA GLU A 138 -15.17 7.23 -20.55
C GLU A 138 -14.10 6.37 -21.24
N SER A 139 -12.94 6.95 -21.60
CA SER A 139 -11.82 6.20 -22.20
C SER A 139 -11.33 5.12 -21.26
N LEU A 140 -11.03 5.46 -20.01
CA LEU A 140 -10.53 4.53 -19.00
C LEU A 140 -11.54 3.40 -18.73
N THR A 141 -12.83 3.71 -18.66
CA THR A 141 -13.90 2.70 -18.51
C THR A 141 -13.90 1.71 -19.66
N ASN A 142 -13.81 2.22 -20.91
CA ASN A 142 -13.80 1.36 -22.10
C ASN A 142 -12.53 0.50 -22.17
N ASP A 143 -11.37 1.04 -21.82
CA ASP A 143 -10.11 0.31 -21.85
C ASP A 143 -10.10 -0.80 -20.79
N LEU A 144 -10.54 -0.53 -19.57
CA LEU A 144 -10.72 -1.53 -18.52
C LEU A 144 -11.76 -2.60 -18.92
N ALA A 145 -12.86 -2.19 -19.56
CA ALA A 145 -13.87 -3.14 -20.01
C ALA A 145 -13.31 -4.08 -21.10
N ARG A 146 -12.51 -3.58 -22.03
CA ARG A 146 -11.87 -4.41 -23.08
C ARG A 146 -10.87 -5.41 -22.47
N ASP A 147 -10.01 -4.95 -21.57
CA ASP A 147 -9.04 -5.83 -20.90
C ASP A 147 -9.75 -6.91 -20.07
N ALA A 148 -10.73 -6.52 -19.25
CA ALA A 148 -11.51 -7.44 -18.44
C ALA A 148 -12.28 -8.46 -19.29
N TRP A 149 -12.86 -8.03 -20.43
CA TRP A 149 -13.54 -8.91 -21.36
C TRP A 149 -12.59 -9.95 -21.99
N SER A 150 -11.41 -9.51 -22.41
CA SER A 150 -10.38 -10.40 -22.95
C SER A 150 -9.95 -11.46 -21.93
N ARG A 151 -9.73 -11.06 -20.68
CA ARG A 151 -9.40 -11.99 -19.58
C ARG A 151 -10.54 -12.95 -19.27
N PHE A 152 -11.78 -12.46 -19.25
CA PHE A 152 -12.96 -13.31 -19.10
C PHE A 152 -13.04 -14.39 -20.19
N GLN A 153 -12.86 -14.00 -21.46
CA GLN A 153 -12.85 -14.94 -22.57
C GLN A 153 -11.71 -15.99 -22.44
N ALA A 154 -10.53 -15.58 -22.02
CA ALA A 154 -9.40 -16.50 -21.80
C ALA A 154 -9.69 -17.51 -20.68
N ILE A 155 -10.29 -17.07 -19.57
CA ILE A 155 -10.71 -17.96 -18.46
C ILE A 155 -11.78 -18.96 -18.93
N GLU A 156 -12.78 -18.50 -19.68
CA GLU A 156 -13.83 -19.40 -20.20
C GLU A 156 -13.27 -20.41 -21.21
N ALA A 157 -12.38 -19.99 -22.10
CA ALA A 157 -11.71 -20.87 -23.06
C ALA A 157 -10.84 -21.94 -22.36
N ALA A 158 -10.26 -21.63 -21.21
CA ALA A 158 -9.46 -22.56 -20.40
C ALA A 158 -10.31 -23.51 -19.52
N GLY A 159 -11.63 -23.49 -19.63
CA GLY A 159 -12.54 -24.34 -18.87
C GLY A 159 -13.30 -23.67 -17.74
N GLY A 160 -13.25 -22.35 -17.68
CA GLY A 160 -13.99 -21.49 -16.74
C GLY A 160 -13.30 -21.27 -15.41
N LEU A 161 -13.93 -20.46 -14.57
CA LEU A 161 -13.34 -19.98 -13.31
C LEU A 161 -12.96 -21.11 -12.35
N ALA A 162 -13.77 -22.16 -12.24
CA ALA A 162 -13.46 -23.30 -11.36
C ALA A 162 -12.13 -23.97 -11.75
N THR A 163 -11.93 -24.20 -13.05
CA THR A 163 -10.69 -24.77 -13.58
C THR A 163 -9.50 -23.81 -13.33
N ALA A 164 -9.67 -22.52 -13.57
CA ALA A 164 -8.60 -21.53 -13.34
C ALA A 164 -8.19 -21.44 -11.86
N LEU A 165 -9.13 -21.63 -10.93
CA LEU A 165 -8.87 -21.67 -9.49
C LEU A 165 -8.12 -22.94 -9.07
N THR A 166 -8.62 -24.12 -9.49
CA THR A 166 -8.04 -25.42 -9.11
C THR A 166 -6.69 -25.70 -9.77
N SER A 167 -6.48 -25.23 -11.01
CA SER A 167 -5.19 -25.33 -11.70
C SER A 167 -4.14 -24.35 -11.15
N GLY A 168 -4.56 -23.33 -10.40
CA GLY A 168 -3.69 -22.29 -9.88
C GLY A 168 -3.27 -21.21 -10.90
N SER A 169 -3.78 -21.26 -12.14
CA SER A 169 -3.40 -20.24 -13.16
C SER A 169 -3.77 -18.82 -12.73
N LEU A 170 -4.97 -18.64 -12.17
CA LEU A 170 -5.40 -17.33 -11.63
C LEU A 170 -4.52 -16.88 -10.47
N ALA A 171 -4.13 -17.80 -9.58
CA ALA A 171 -3.25 -17.49 -8.46
C ALA A 171 -1.87 -17.03 -8.93
N GLN A 172 -1.33 -17.59 -10.02
CA GLN A 172 -0.06 -17.18 -10.63
C GLN A 172 -0.13 -15.77 -11.22
N GLU A 173 -1.21 -15.41 -11.93
CA GLU A 173 -1.40 -14.06 -12.46
C GLU A 173 -1.50 -13.01 -11.33
N ILE A 174 -2.24 -13.33 -10.27
CA ILE A 174 -2.35 -12.48 -9.09
C ILE A 174 -1.00 -12.32 -8.40
N ALA A 175 -0.22 -13.40 -8.26
CA ALA A 175 1.12 -13.35 -7.68
C ALA A 175 2.10 -12.50 -8.50
N ALA A 176 2.06 -12.57 -9.83
CA ALA A 176 2.87 -11.73 -10.71
C ALA A 176 2.53 -10.23 -10.54
N THR A 177 1.24 -9.90 -10.50
CA THR A 177 0.77 -8.53 -10.26
C THR A 177 1.17 -8.03 -8.86
N ARG A 178 1.06 -8.88 -7.85
CA ARG A 178 1.51 -8.59 -6.48
C ARG A 178 3.00 -8.28 -6.44
N LYS A 179 3.84 -9.13 -7.04
CA LYS A 179 5.29 -8.93 -7.09
C LYS A 179 5.67 -7.60 -7.76
N ALA A 180 4.99 -7.22 -8.84
CA ALA A 180 5.22 -5.93 -9.49
C ALA A 180 4.89 -4.74 -8.57
N ARG A 181 3.79 -4.81 -7.82
CA ARG A 181 3.41 -3.78 -6.83
C ARG A 181 4.38 -3.72 -5.66
N GLU A 182 4.80 -4.87 -5.12
CA GLU A 182 5.79 -4.94 -4.06
C GLU A 182 7.11 -4.27 -4.48
N ALA A 183 7.56 -4.53 -5.71
CA ALA A 183 8.75 -3.87 -6.26
C ALA A 183 8.57 -2.36 -6.48
N SER A 184 7.35 -1.90 -6.80
CA SER A 184 7.03 -0.48 -6.94
C SER A 184 7.04 0.24 -5.57
N VAL A 185 6.45 -0.38 -4.55
CA VAL A 185 6.46 0.11 -3.16
C VAL A 185 7.88 0.11 -2.59
N ALA A 186 8.65 -0.97 -2.79
CA ALA A 186 10.04 -1.07 -2.34
C ALA A 186 10.94 0.02 -2.94
N LYS A 187 10.64 0.49 -4.15
CA LYS A 187 11.36 1.60 -4.80
C LYS A 187 10.72 2.97 -4.55
N ARG A 188 9.70 3.05 -3.70
CA ARG A 188 8.92 4.26 -3.41
C ARG A 188 8.34 4.93 -4.67
N LYS A 189 8.12 4.17 -5.73
CA LYS A 189 7.35 4.64 -6.89
C LYS A 189 5.88 4.78 -6.54
N ASP A 190 5.35 3.81 -5.79
CA ASP A 190 4.02 3.88 -5.18
C ASP A 190 4.20 4.30 -3.71
N GLY A 191 4.18 5.62 -3.47
CA GLY A 191 4.37 6.19 -2.13
C GLY A 191 3.17 5.90 -1.22
N LEU A 192 3.45 5.53 0.02
CA LEU A 192 2.44 5.25 1.05
C LEU A 192 2.54 6.32 2.14
N ILE A 193 1.64 7.31 2.11
CA ILE A 193 1.59 8.40 3.09
C ILE A 193 1.44 7.81 4.50
N GLY A 194 2.23 8.31 5.44
CA GLY A 194 2.28 7.83 6.82
C GLY A 194 3.17 6.59 7.02
N VAL A 195 3.70 5.98 5.92
CA VAL A 195 4.57 4.80 5.99
C VAL A 195 5.88 5.03 5.25
N SER A 196 5.87 5.16 3.90
CA SER A 196 7.06 5.45 3.12
C SER A 196 7.23 6.93 2.79
N GLU A 197 6.14 7.69 2.87
CA GLU A 197 6.13 9.13 2.70
C GLU A 197 5.58 9.78 3.97
N PHE A 198 6.33 10.73 4.50
CA PHE A 198 5.99 11.47 5.73
C PHE A 198 5.65 10.54 6.92
N PRO A 199 6.47 9.49 7.20
CA PRO A 199 6.21 8.63 8.35
C PRO A 199 6.29 9.44 9.65
N ASN A 200 5.37 9.16 10.58
CA ASN A 200 5.34 9.79 11.90
C ASN A 200 6.02 8.86 12.94
N PRO A 201 7.26 9.14 13.36
CA PRO A 201 7.92 8.32 14.37
C PRO A 201 7.36 8.51 15.79
N LEU A 202 6.61 9.60 16.01
CA LEU A 202 6.08 9.99 17.33
C LEU A 202 4.57 9.75 17.44
N GLU A 203 4.02 8.83 16.66
CA GLU A 203 2.58 8.54 16.71
C GLU A 203 2.18 7.92 18.06
N SER A 204 1.00 8.32 18.54
CA SER A 204 0.38 7.69 19.71
C SER A 204 -0.43 6.46 19.28
N PRO A 205 -0.39 5.36 20.05
CA PRO A 205 -1.21 4.18 19.77
C PRO A 205 -2.70 4.54 19.70
N VAL A 206 -3.40 3.95 18.74
CA VAL A 206 -4.85 4.08 18.61
C VAL A 206 -5.52 2.91 19.32
N GLU A 207 -6.59 3.21 20.07
CA GLU A 207 -7.36 2.21 20.80
C GLU A 207 -8.08 1.24 19.83
N VAL A 208 -7.93 -0.05 20.11
CA VAL A 208 -8.64 -1.13 19.41
C VAL A 208 -9.20 -2.13 20.43
N LEU A 209 -10.22 -2.87 20.04
CA LEU A 209 -10.75 -3.95 20.87
C LEU A 209 -9.92 -5.21 20.66
N HIS A 210 -9.58 -5.87 21.74
CA HIS A 210 -8.92 -7.18 21.74
C HIS A 210 -9.93 -8.22 22.25
N PRO A 211 -10.64 -8.91 21.35
CA PRO A 211 -11.61 -9.90 21.78
C PRO A 211 -10.92 -11.09 22.43
N ASP A 212 -11.51 -11.63 23.47
CA ASP A 212 -11.10 -12.92 24.00
C ASP A 212 -11.36 -13.98 22.92
N ARG A 213 -10.29 -14.58 22.39
CA ARG A 213 -10.37 -15.61 21.36
C ARG A 213 -11.14 -16.85 21.85
N ALA A 214 -11.09 -17.14 23.14
CA ALA A 214 -11.84 -18.25 23.73
C ALA A 214 -13.36 -17.97 23.68
N ALA A 215 -13.78 -16.71 23.88
CA ALA A 215 -15.20 -16.33 23.79
C ALA A 215 -15.70 -16.28 22.34
N LEU A 216 -14.81 -16.22 21.35
CA LEU A 216 -15.14 -16.23 19.92
C LEU A 216 -15.13 -17.65 19.31
N ALA A 217 -14.75 -18.66 20.05
CA ALA A 217 -14.84 -20.06 19.64
C ALA A 217 -16.33 -20.46 19.55
N VAL A 218 -16.97 -20.02 18.48
CA VAL A 218 -18.32 -20.52 18.13
C VAL A 218 -18.14 -21.96 17.66
N THR A 219 -18.63 -22.91 18.42
CA THR A 219 -18.86 -24.27 17.94
C THR A 219 -19.95 -24.21 16.88
N GLY A 220 -19.55 -23.99 15.63
CA GLY A 220 -20.44 -24.08 14.49
C GLY A 220 -20.78 -25.55 14.18
N PRO A 221 -21.83 -25.81 13.40
CA PRO A 221 -22.08 -27.14 12.91
C PRO A 221 -20.85 -27.63 12.11
N ASP A 222 -20.57 -28.95 12.18
CA ASP A 222 -19.50 -29.55 11.40
C ASP A 222 -19.67 -29.21 9.92
N VAL A 223 -18.85 -28.29 9.42
CA VAL A 223 -18.87 -27.96 7.99
C VAL A 223 -18.06 -29.00 7.26
N ARG A 224 -18.76 -29.82 6.45
CA ARG A 224 -18.09 -30.73 5.55
C ARG A 224 -17.32 -29.96 4.49
N LEU A 225 -16.01 -29.94 4.63
CA LEU A 225 -15.14 -29.34 3.62
C LEU A 225 -15.14 -30.17 2.34
N PRO A 226 -15.07 -29.56 1.16
CA PRO A 226 -14.89 -30.26 -0.09
C PRO A 226 -13.61 -31.09 -0.10
N GLY A 227 -13.60 -32.17 -0.89
CA GLY A 227 -12.40 -33.01 -1.03
C GLY A 227 -11.18 -32.23 -1.54
N PRO A 228 -9.96 -32.75 -1.31
CA PRO A 228 -8.71 -32.08 -1.73
C PRO A 228 -8.68 -31.69 -3.22
N ASP A 229 -9.26 -32.53 -4.08
CA ASP A 229 -9.28 -32.35 -5.54
C ASP A 229 -10.17 -31.17 -6.00
N THR A 230 -11.00 -30.65 -5.11
CA THR A 230 -11.90 -29.52 -5.38
C THR A 230 -11.53 -28.27 -4.58
N GLN A 231 -10.40 -28.30 -3.88
CA GLN A 231 -9.89 -27.15 -3.15
C GLN A 231 -9.01 -26.29 -4.05
N ALA A 232 -9.28 -24.99 -4.09
CA ALA A 232 -8.39 -24.02 -4.70
C ALA A 232 -7.28 -23.62 -3.72
N VAL A 233 -6.13 -23.25 -4.24
CA VAL A 233 -5.06 -22.63 -3.44
C VAL A 233 -5.58 -21.32 -2.86
N ALA A 234 -5.53 -21.17 -1.53
CA ALA A 234 -5.95 -19.95 -0.86
C ALA A 234 -5.06 -18.79 -1.28
N LEU A 235 -5.66 -17.66 -1.63
CA LEU A 235 -4.92 -16.42 -1.89
C LEU A 235 -4.50 -15.81 -0.56
N PRO A 236 -3.20 -15.57 -0.33
CA PRO A 236 -2.72 -14.99 0.92
C PRO A 236 -3.20 -13.55 1.07
N ALA A 237 -3.57 -13.18 2.29
CA ALA A 237 -3.87 -11.79 2.61
C ALA A 237 -2.65 -10.90 2.30
N TYR A 238 -2.91 -9.72 1.76
CA TYR A 238 -1.86 -8.79 1.34
C TYR A 238 -2.21 -7.36 1.72
N ARG A 239 -1.23 -6.65 2.33
CA ARG A 239 -1.27 -5.20 2.54
C ARG A 239 -0.02 -4.58 1.93
N ALA A 240 -0.22 -3.48 1.19
CA ALA A 240 0.89 -2.80 0.49
C ALA A 240 1.99 -2.31 1.44
N ALA A 241 1.61 -1.91 2.66
CA ALA A 241 2.54 -1.42 3.68
C ALA A 241 3.30 -2.52 4.46
N ALA A 242 2.87 -3.79 4.37
CA ALA A 242 3.31 -4.84 5.29
C ALA A 242 4.84 -5.01 5.39
N ALA A 243 5.54 -4.96 4.26
CA ALA A 243 7.00 -5.11 4.25
C ALA A 243 7.72 -3.92 4.89
N LEU A 244 7.24 -2.69 4.67
CA LEU A 244 7.78 -1.48 5.28
C LEU A 244 7.48 -1.44 6.79
N GLU A 245 6.28 -1.86 7.17
CA GLU A 245 5.87 -1.96 8.58
C GLU A 245 6.73 -2.98 9.34
N ALA A 246 7.12 -4.08 8.68
CA ALA A 246 8.02 -5.06 9.27
C ALA A 246 9.41 -4.49 9.61
N LEU A 247 9.92 -3.51 8.84
CA LEU A 247 11.15 -2.81 9.18
C LEU A 247 11.00 -2.04 10.50
N ARG A 248 9.87 -1.39 10.70
CA ARG A 248 9.59 -0.65 11.94
C ARG A 248 9.38 -1.58 13.13
N ASP A 249 8.72 -2.72 12.90
CA ASP A 249 8.60 -3.77 13.92
C ASP A 249 9.98 -4.33 14.33
N ARG A 250 10.88 -4.56 13.36
CA ARG A 250 12.27 -4.96 13.64
C ARG A 250 13.01 -3.89 14.43
N ALA A 251 12.90 -2.63 14.06
CA ALA A 251 13.53 -1.54 14.82
C ALA A 251 13.03 -1.48 16.26
N ALA A 252 11.77 -1.79 16.52
CA ALA A 252 11.18 -1.83 17.86
C ALA A 252 11.75 -2.96 18.74
N THR A 253 12.47 -3.96 18.19
CA THR A 253 13.17 -5.00 18.98
C THR A 253 14.48 -4.52 19.57
N LEU A 254 14.99 -3.36 19.14
CA LEU A 254 16.20 -2.77 19.68
C LEU A 254 15.98 -2.29 21.13
N PRO A 255 17.04 -2.30 21.97
CA PRO A 255 16.95 -1.84 23.36
C PRO A 255 16.55 -0.36 23.52
N ALA A 256 16.77 0.44 22.48
CA ALA A 256 16.40 1.85 22.42
C ALA A 256 16.06 2.23 20.98
N THR A 257 15.27 3.29 20.81
CA THR A 257 14.97 3.84 19.49
C THR A 257 16.26 4.14 18.73
N PRO A 258 16.43 3.60 17.51
CA PRO A 258 17.65 3.86 16.74
C PRO A 258 17.76 5.35 16.39
N LYS A 259 18.98 5.87 16.44
CA LYS A 259 19.30 7.25 16.08
C LYS A 259 20.08 7.27 14.78
N ILE A 260 19.64 8.10 13.84
CA ILE A 260 20.30 8.33 12.56
C ILE A 260 20.69 9.80 12.50
N PHE A 261 21.97 10.08 12.28
CA PHE A 261 22.48 11.42 12.19
C PHE A 261 22.62 11.84 10.71
N LEU A 262 21.95 12.91 10.34
CA LEU A 262 22.08 13.51 9.01
C LEU A 262 23.12 14.63 9.10
N ALA A 263 24.33 14.32 8.63
CA ALA A 263 25.45 15.24 8.61
C ALA A 263 25.32 16.21 7.44
N THR A 264 25.13 17.48 7.73
CA THR A 264 25.02 18.54 6.70
C THR A 264 26.39 19.08 6.34
N LEU A 265 26.59 19.36 5.05
CA LEU A 265 27.81 19.95 4.51
C LEU A 265 27.39 21.09 3.57
N GLY A 266 27.98 22.32 3.79
CA GLY A 266 27.66 23.53 3.04
C GLY A 266 26.51 24.33 3.62
N GLU A 267 25.87 25.14 2.79
CA GLU A 267 24.74 25.99 3.12
C GLU A 267 23.40 25.25 3.00
N ILE A 268 22.32 25.81 3.54
CA ILE A 268 20.98 25.21 3.50
C ILE A 268 20.55 24.83 2.07
N SER A 269 20.90 25.65 1.09
CA SER A 269 20.63 25.39 -0.33
C SER A 269 21.32 24.13 -0.86
N ASP A 270 22.49 23.77 -0.29
CA ASP A 270 23.26 22.60 -0.72
C ASP A 270 22.69 21.28 -0.20
N PHE A 271 22.15 21.26 1.02
CA PHE A 271 21.79 20.01 1.68
C PHE A 271 20.28 19.79 1.90
N SER A 272 19.45 20.86 1.88
CA SER A 272 18.04 20.75 2.32
C SER A 272 17.24 19.67 1.60
N GLY A 273 17.40 19.54 0.28
CA GLY A 273 16.69 18.52 -0.51
C GLY A 273 17.09 17.08 -0.13
N ARG A 274 18.39 16.85 0.13
CA ARG A 274 18.91 15.53 0.52
C ARG A 274 18.65 15.20 1.98
N VAL A 275 18.66 16.19 2.85
CA VAL A 275 18.21 16.03 4.24
C VAL A 275 16.73 15.65 4.27
N GLY A 276 15.87 16.31 3.50
CA GLY A 276 14.45 15.95 3.39
C GLY A 276 14.24 14.54 2.90
N PHE A 277 14.97 14.14 1.86
CA PHE A 277 14.94 12.77 1.32
C PHE A 277 15.39 11.73 2.36
N ALA A 278 16.57 11.94 2.98
CA ALA A 278 17.14 11.04 3.95
C ALA A 278 16.27 10.95 5.23
N SER A 279 15.74 12.07 5.71
CA SER A 279 14.80 12.10 6.84
C SER A 279 13.59 11.22 6.57
N ASN A 280 12.92 11.38 5.44
CA ASN A 280 11.78 10.55 5.05
C ASN A 280 12.16 9.06 4.93
N LEU A 281 13.34 8.77 4.35
CA LEU A 281 13.79 7.40 4.15
C LEU A 281 14.03 6.66 5.47
N PHE A 282 14.83 7.24 6.36
CA PHE A 282 15.19 6.58 7.61
C PHE A 282 14.07 6.61 8.65
N ALA A 283 13.16 7.60 8.61
CA ALA A 283 11.98 7.64 9.47
C ALA A 283 11.00 6.48 9.21
N ILE A 284 11.08 5.78 8.07
CA ILE A 284 10.32 4.54 7.80
C ILE A 284 10.56 3.51 8.91
N THR A 285 11.78 3.42 9.42
CA THR A 285 12.15 2.49 10.51
C THR A 285 11.67 2.95 11.89
N GLY A 286 11.09 4.15 12.02
CA GLY A 286 10.78 4.75 13.31
C GLY A 286 11.99 5.31 14.04
N ALA A 287 13.15 5.48 13.36
CA ALA A 287 14.35 6.06 13.95
C ALA A 287 14.17 7.54 14.30
N GLU A 288 14.82 7.98 15.35
CA GLU A 288 15.02 9.37 15.70
C GLU A 288 16.02 10.00 14.70
N ILE A 289 15.58 11.02 13.98
CA ILE A 289 16.42 11.73 13.01
C ILE A 289 17.04 12.97 13.67
N ILE A 290 18.37 13.00 13.71
CA ILE A 290 19.15 14.10 14.26
C ILE A 290 19.87 14.81 13.10
N ILE A 291 19.68 16.11 12.95
CA ILE A 291 20.30 16.90 11.89
C ILE A 291 21.33 17.84 12.51
N GLY A 292 22.52 17.88 11.93
CA GLY A 292 23.59 18.77 12.38
C GLY A 292 24.76 18.82 11.40
N ASP A 293 25.71 19.69 11.64
CA ASP A 293 26.96 19.73 10.88
C ASP A 293 27.83 18.48 11.14
N VAL A 294 28.80 18.22 10.28
CA VAL A 294 29.72 17.10 10.39
C VAL A 294 30.38 16.96 11.77
N GLY A 295 30.72 18.12 12.39
CA GLY A 295 31.40 18.16 13.71
C GLY A 295 30.50 17.74 14.89
N ALA A 296 29.18 17.88 14.75
CA ALA A 296 28.20 17.58 15.80
C ALA A 296 27.94 16.08 15.99
N PHE A 297 28.40 15.22 15.07
CA PHE A 297 28.11 13.78 15.10
C PHE A 297 28.50 13.12 16.42
N GLY A 298 29.69 13.40 16.95
CA GLY A 298 30.21 12.75 18.16
C GLY A 298 29.35 12.98 19.42
N ALA A 299 28.59 14.06 19.48
CA ALA A 299 27.68 14.39 20.59
C ALA A 299 26.27 13.83 20.39
N SER A 300 25.92 13.35 19.21
CA SER A 300 24.56 12.92 18.85
C SER A 300 24.12 11.61 19.51
N GLY A 301 25.06 10.75 19.89
CA GLY A 301 24.79 9.39 20.34
C GLY A 301 24.33 8.43 19.24
N ALA A 302 24.34 8.85 17.98
CA ALA A 302 24.04 8.00 16.83
C ALA A 302 25.25 7.12 16.47
N LYS A 303 24.96 5.93 15.93
CA LYS A 303 25.98 5.02 15.38
C LYS A 303 26.03 5.09 13.84
N VAL A 304 24.95 5.49 13.23
CA VAL A 304 24.78 5.61 11.78
C VAL A 304 24.71 7.06 11.40
N SER A 305 25.48 7.46 10.39
CA SER A 305 25.44 8.81 9.81
C SER A 305 25.13 8.77 8.33
N VAL A 306 24.49 9.83 7.84
CA VAL A 306 24.20 10.04 6.42
C VAL A 306 24.73 11.42 6.04
N LEU A 307 25.70 11.48 5.14
CA LEU A 307 26.22 12.75 4.63
C LEU A 307 25.25 13.33 3.60
N CYS A 308 24.83 14.57 3.79
CA CYS A 308 23.87 15.28 2.98
C CYS A 308 24.46 16.60 2.45
N SER A 309 24.61 16.72 1.14
CA SER A 309 25.11 17.93 0.47
C SER A 309 24.80 17.95 -1.03
N SER A 310 25.29 18.93 -1.75
CA SER A 310 25.26 19.00 -3.23
C SER A 310 26.37 18.14 -3.85
N ASP A 311 26.22 17.78 -5.13
CA ASP A 311 27.22 16.97 -5.86
C ASP A 311 28.57 17.71 -5.95
N GLY A 312 28.54 19.05 -6.08
CA GLY A 312 29.74 19.87 -6.09
C GLY A 312 30.55 19.77 -4.81
N LEU A 313 29.90 19.88 -3.65
CA LEU A 313 30.54 19.76 -2.36
C LEU A 313 30.94 18.33 -2.02
N TYR A 314 30.26 17.32 -2.56
CA TYR A 314 30.74 15.94 -2.44
C TYR A 314 32.05 15.73 -3.18
N ALA A 315 32.23 16.36 -4.34
CA ALA A 315 33.48 16.29 -5.11
C ALA A 315 34.66 16.99 -4.40
N SER A 316 34.42 18.16 -3.78
CA SER A 316 35.50 18.94 -3.11
C SER A 316 35.77 18.45 -1.69
N ASP A 317 34.74 18.28 -0.88
CA ASP A 317 34.87 18.14 0.58
C ASP A 317 34.29 16.80 1.11
N GLY A 318 33.58 16.04 0.29
CA GLY A 318 32.88 14.85 0.69
C GLY A 318 33.77 13.77 1.31
N ALA A 319 34.93 13.50 0.73
CA ALA A 319 35.92 12.57 1.26
C ALA A 319 36.49 12.96 2.63
N GLN A 320 36.76 14.27 2.83
CA GLN A 320 37.23 14.77 4.12
C GLN A 320 36.14 14.70 5.18
N ALA A 321 34.91 15.07 4.83
CA ALA A 321 33.74 14.95 5.71
C ALA A 321 33.49 13.50 6.12
N ALA A 322 33.61 12.55 5.20
CA ALA A 322 33.47 11.11 5.48
C ALA A 322 34.53 10.63 6.48
N LYS A 323 35.80 10.96 6.29
CA LYS A 323 36.89 10.65 7.24
C LYS A 323 36.65 11.24 8.62
N THR A 324 36.13 12.48 8.69
CA THR A 324 35.81 13.11 9.97
C THR A 324 34.69 12.39 10.70
N LEU A 325 33.62 12.00 10.02
CA LEU A 325 32.52 11.22 10.62
C LEU A 325 32.98 9.84 11.09
N LYS A 326 33.82 9.15 10.31
CA LYS A 326 34.39 7.86 10.71
C LYS A 326 35.31 8.01 11.94
N ALA A 327 36.16 9.01 11.96
CA ALA A 327 37.04 9.31 13.10
C ALA A 327 36.23 9.68 14.36
N ALA A 328 35.09 10.31 14.20
CA ALA A 328 34.16 10.63 15.29
C ALA A 328 33.32 9.42 15.75
N GLY A 329 33.53 8.23 15.16
CA GLY A 329 32.92 6.97 15.62
C GLY A 329 31.70 6.50 14.82
N ALA A 330 31.44 7.02 13.61
CA ALA A 330 30.38 6.51 12.76
C ALA A 330 30.66 5.04 12.36
N SER A 331 29.88 4.11 12.90
CA SER A 331 30.03 2.68 12.60
C SER A 331 29.54 2.35 11.18
N ARG A 332 28.53 3.09 10.71
CA ARG A 332 28.07 3.09 9.31
C ARG A 332 27.88 4.52 8.83
N LEU A 333 28.36 4.76 7.62
CA LEU A 333 28.27 6.05 6.95
C LEU A 333 27.66 5.87 5.56
N TYR A 334 26.52 6.50 5.33
CA TYR A 334 25.88 6.57 4.02
C TYR A 334 26.06 7.95 3.43
N LEU A 335 25.92 8.07 2.11
CA LEU A 335 25.84 9.34 1.40
C LEU A 335 24.49 9.45 0.70
N ALA A 336 23.80 10.57 0.88
CA ALA A 336 22.52 10.84 0.23
C ALA A 336 22.74 11.37 -1.19
N GLY A 337 22.64 10.49 -2.17
CA GLY A 337 22.86 10.78 -3.59
C GLY A 337 23.45 9.59 -4.32
N ARG A 338 23.49 9.68 -5.64
CA ARG A 338 24.21 8.70 -6.48
C ARG A 338 25.67 9.08 -6.54
N PRO A 339 26.61 8.12 -6.35
CA PRO A 339 28.02 8.45 -6.26
C PRO A 339 28.64 8.91 -7.60
N GLY A 340 28.13 8.39 -8.73
CA GLY A 340 28.74 8.64 -10.04
C GLY A 340 30.23 8.29 -10.05
N ASP A 341 31.05 9.15 -10.63
CA ASP A 341 32.50 8.95 -10.71
C ASP A 341 33.23 9.06 -9.35
N LEU A 342 32.54 9.51 -8.32
CA LEU A 342 33.11 9.69 -6.97
C LEU A 342 33.00 8.41 -6.11
N GLU A 343 32.39 7.34 -6.59
CA GLU A 343 32.09 6.14 -5.82
C GLU A 343 33.33 5.57 -5.12
N GLN A 344 34.42 5.35 -5.88
CA GLN A 344 35.65 4.77 -5.34
C GLN A 344 36.28 5.69 -4.29
N ALA A 345 36.41 6.98 -4.59
CA ALA A 345 37.03 7.96 -3.68
C ALA A 345 36.26 8.11 -2.37
N LEU A 346 34.93 8.09 -2.42
CA LEU A 346 34.07 8.18 -1.26
C LEU A 346 34.10 6.89 -0.44
N SER A 347 34.11 5.73 -1.09
CA SER A 347 34.24 4.43 -0.43
C SER A 347 35.59 4.29 0.28
N ASP A 348 36.68 4.70 -0.36
CA ASP A 348 38.03 4.72 0.25
C ASP A 348 38.12 5.70 1.43
N ALA A 349 37.27 6.74 1.43
CA ALA A 349 37.16 7.68 2.55
C ALA A 349 36.26 7.17 3.69
N GLY A 350 35.63 5.99 3.54
CA GLY A 350 34.82 5.33 4.56
C GLY A 350 33.30 5.42 4.38
N VAL A 351 32.81 5.84 3.22
CA VAL A 351 31.38 5.72 2.91
C VAL A 351 31.05 4.25 2.65
N ASP A 352 30.13 3.70 3.44
CA ASP A 352 29.73 2.28 3.38
C ASP A 352 28.61 2.01 2.36
N GLY A 353 27.89 3.05 1.92
CA GLY A 353 26.82 2.90 0.94
C GLY A 353 26.17 4.23 0.53
N PHE A 354 25.31 4.15 -0.44
CA PHE A 354 24.66 5.30 -1.06
C PHE A 354 23.14 5.16 -1.02
N VAL A 355 22.44 6.22 -0.62
CA VAL A 355 20.98 6.23 -0.57
C VAL A 355 20.45 7.27 -1.56
N PHE A 356 19.56 6.84 -2.47
CA PHE A 356 19.07 7.68 -3.56
C PHE A 356 17.64 7.28 -3.99
N ALA A 357 16.96 8.18 -4.69
CA ALA A 357 15.62 7.93 -5.20
C ALA A 357 15.60 6.77 -6.20
N GLY A 358 14.73 5.78 -5.96
CA GLY A 358 14.56 4.58 -6.77
C GLY A 358 15.42 3.38 -6.34
N MET A 359 16.21 3.50 -5.27
CA MET A 359 16.82 2.33 -4.62
C MET A 359 15.74 1.41 -4.03
N ASP A 360 16.08 0.16 -3.76
CA ASP A 360 15.26 -0.72 -2.95
C ASP A 360 15.42 -0.35 -1.47
N VAL A 361 14.34 0.21 -0.89
CA VAL A 361 14.38 0.71 0.49
C VAL A 361 14.29 -0.42 1.51
N LEU A 362 13.70 -1.56 1.14
CA LEU A 362 13.59 -2.71 2.04
C LEU A 362 14.97 -3.31 2.31
N ASP A 363 15.75 -3.50 1.26
CA ASP A 363 17.12 -4.02 1.36
C ASP A 363 18.01 -3.02 2.11
N GLY A 364 18.03 -1.76 1.67
CA GLY A 364 18.91 -0.74 2.27
C GLY A 364 18.63 -0.48 3.75
N LEU A 365 17.36 -0.31 4.13
CA LEU A 365 17.00 -0.12 5.55
C LEU A 365 17.12 -1.40 6.36
N GLY A 366 16.90 -2.56 5.73
CA GLY A 366 17.12 -3.88 6.33
C GLY A 366 18.58 -4.08 6.78
N GLU A 367 19.53 -3.69 5.92
CA GLU A 367 20.98 -3.72 6.26
C GLU A 367 21.33 -2.79 7.42
N VAL A 368 20.77 -1.57 7.43
CA VAL A 368 20.96 -0.62 8.53
C VAL A 368 20.48 -1.20 9.84
N LEU A 369 19.29 -1.78 9.87
CA LEU A 369 18.71 -2.38 11.07
C LEU A 369 19.51 -3.59 11.55
N THR A 370 19.95 -4.45 10.63
CA THR A 370 20.83 -5.59 10.95
C THR A 370 22.14 -5.12 11.58
N HIS A 371 22.75 -4.05 11.02
CA HIS A 371 23.96 -3.46 11.61
C HIS A 371 23.73 -2.91 13.01
N LEU A 372 22.55 -2.36 13.30
CA LEU A 372 22.17 -1.87 14.62
C LEU A 372 21.80 -2.98 15.61
N GLY A 373 21.76 -4.24 15.16
CA GLY A 373 21.47 -5.42 15.98
C GLY A 373 19.97 -5.76 16.07
N ALA A 374 19.13 -5.22 15.20
CA ALA A 374 17.74 -5.64 15.10
C ALA A 374 17.64 -7.04 14.45
N ALA A 375 16.92 -7.95 15.10
CA ALA A 375 16.72 -9.33 14.65
C ALA A 375 15.76 -9.43 13.44
#